data_21c286409317eab5d558481fac7e21aa
#
_entry.id   21c286409317eab5d558481fac7e21aa
#
_cell.length_a   1.000
_cell.length_b   1.000
_cell.length_c   1.000
_cell.angle_alpha   90.00
_cell.angle_beta   90.00
_cell.angle_gamma   90.00
#
_symmetry.space_group_name_H-M   'P 1'
#
loop_
_entity.id
_entity.type
_entity.pdbx_description
1 polymer ?
#
loop_
_entity_poly.entity_id
_entity_poly.type
_entity_poly.pdbx_seq_one_letter_code
_entity_poly.pdbx_strand_id
1 'polypeptide(L)'
;HDVYPVTPNLELDFGGARVRALFARHTNQHCTHADLTDPAHQRPWVNTPQRLACGNFGDLEYRDYLITTPGGLKIMFWGSNATPEQLGIIRELKPDIAIMQFTKQTPEDLAAMAEAGGVKVLIPHHMDLAMSEDMYLPRMEETERAGPARVPGCTVITPERLKWYHMGLSVWA
;
A
#
# COMPACT_ATOMS: atom_id res chain seq x y z
N HIS A 1 -1.09 19.90 -18.98
CA HIS A 1 -1.14 18.70 -18.14
C HIS A 1 -2.55 18.62 -17.56
N ASP A 2 -3.22 17.51 -17.83
CA ASP A 2 -4.55 17.27 -17.29
C ASP A 2 -4.43 16.77 -15.84
N VAL A 3 -5.16 17.40 -14.94
CA VAL A 3 -5.22 17.02 -13.53
C VAL A 3 -6.63 16.51 -13.25
N TYR A 4 -6.73 15.29 -12.78
CA TYR A 4 -8.00 14.66 -12.46
C TYR A 4 -8.17 14.55 -10.94
N PRO A 5 -9.33 14.95 -10.40
CA PRO A 5 -9.65 14.67 -9.00
C PRO A 5 -9.81 13.16 -8.81
N VAL A 6 -9.11 12.61 -7.85
CA VAL A 6 -9.15 11.17 -7.57
C VAL A 6 -10.03 10.91 -6.36
N THR A 7 -11.10 10.16 -6.57
CA THR A 7 -12.00 9.68 -5.50
C THR A 7 -11.83 8.18 -5.30
N PRO A 8 -12.19 7.62 -4.14
CA PRO A 8 -12.19 6.18 -3.94
C PRO A 8 -13.04 5.46 -5.00
N ASN A 9 -12.53 4.34 -5.48
CA ASN A 9 -13.11 3.52 -6.55
C ASN A 9 -13.14 4.15 -7.96
N LEU A 10 -12.55 5.33 -8.14
CA LEU A 10 -12.31 5.83 -9.49
C LEU A 10 -11.36 4.88 -10.22
N GLU A 11 -11.76 4.47 -11.40
CA GLU A 11 -10.90 3.69 -12.31
C GLU A 11 -10.62 4.52 -13.55
N LEU A 12 -9.34 4.64 -13.90
CA LEU A 12 -8.86 5.34 -15.08
C LEU A 12 -8.21 4.32 -16.03
N ASP A 13 -8.56 4.41 -17.30
CA ASP A 13 -7.94 3.61 -18.36
C ASP A 13 -6.92 4.47 -19.11
N PHE A 14 -5.68 4.04 -19.12
CA PHE A 14 -4.57 4.69 -19.80
C PHE A 14 -4.18 4.00 -21.13
N GLY A 15 -5.13 3.28 -21.77
CA GLY A 15 -4.92 2.65 -23.06
C GLY A 15 -4.03 1.39 -23.04
N GLY A 16 -3.51 1.04 -21.89
CA GLY A 16 -2.65 -0.14 -21.71
C GLY A 16 -2.64 -0.65 -20.28
N ALA A 17 -3.05 0.18 -19.36
CA ALA A 17 -3.18 -0.19 -17.95
C ALA A 17 -4.40 0.51 -17.34
N ARG A 18 -5.10 -0.17 -16.46
CA ARG A 18 -6.17 0.41 -15.65
C ARG A 18 -5.63 0.70 -14.26
N VAL A 19 -5.90 1.90 -13.77
CA VAL A 19 -5.52 2.34 -12.42
C VAL A 19 -6.78 2.59 -11.61
N ARG A 20 -6.99 1.80 -10.59
CA ARG A 20 -8.10 1.97 -9.64
C ARG A 20 -7.58 2.62 -8.37
N ALA A 21 -8.18 3.75 -8.00
CA ALA A 21 -7.95 4.37 -6.71
C ALA A 21 -8.74 3.64 -5.63
N LEU A 22 -8.10 3.32 -4.53
CA LEU A 22 -8.69 2.63 -3.40
C LEU A 22 -8.81 3.58 -2.22
N PHE A 23 -9.75 3.32 -1.34
CA PHE A 23 -9.78 3.98 -0.07
C PHE A 23 -8.53 3.63 0.72
N ALA A 24 -7.79 4.64 1.14
CA ALA A 24 -6.59 4.48 1.95
C ALA A 24 -6.77 5.12 3.31
N ARG A 25 -6.09 4.57 4.29
CA ARG A 25 -6.06 5.09 5.64
C ARG A 25 -4.62 5.36 6.03
N HIS A 26 -4.29 6.62 6.20
CA HIS A 26 -2.96 6.98 6.69
C HIS A 26 -2.74 6.43 8.11
N THR A 27 -1.49 6.18 8.43
CA THR A 27 -1.05 5.54 9.69
C THR A 27 -1.23 6.40 10.94
N ASN A 28 -2.11 7.38 10.93
CA ASN A 28 -2.41 8.12 12.14
C ASN A 28 -3.29 7.28 13.07
N GLN A 29 -2.72 6.83 14.16
CA GLN A 29 -3.38 5.97 15.13
C GLN A 29 -4.60 6.62 15.81
N HIS A 30 -4.74 7.93 15.68
CA HIS A 30 -5.79 8.71 16.35
C HIS A 30 -7.05 8.89 15.50
N CYS A 31 -7.01 8.55 14.21
CA CYS A 31 -8.16 8.67 13.32
C CYS A 31 -8.88 7.34 13.14
N THR A 32 -10.18 7.36 13.38
CA THR A 32 -11.05 6.24 13.04
C THR A 32 -11.54 6.36 11.59
N HIS A 33 -12.03 5.26 11.01
CA HIS A 33 -12.66 5.31 9.69
C HIS A 33 -13.86 6.28 9.67
N ALA A 34 -14.63 6.35 10.76
CA ALA A 34 -15.73 7.29 10.90
C ALA A 34 -15.25 8.74 10.80
N ASP A 35 -14.12 9.09 11.43
CA ASP A 35 -13.56 10.43 11.35
C ASP A 35 -13.18 10.82 9.92
N LEU A 36 -12.67 9.87 9.14
CA LEU A 36 -12.26 10.09 7.76
C LEU A 36 -13.43 10.14 6.77
N THR A 37 -14.54 9.51 7.11
CA THR A 37 -15.74 9.47 6.25
C THR A 37 -16.79 10.50 6.61
N ASP A 38 -16.67 11.20 7.74
CA ASP A 38 -17.56 12.28 8.12
C ASP A 38 -17.52 13.38 7.04
N PRO A 39 -18.69 13.77 6.47
CA PRO A 39 -18.76 14.86 5.48
C PRO A 39 -18.16 16.17 5.97
N ALA A 40 -18.19 16.44 7.28
CA ALA A 40 -17.55 17.61 7.87
C ALA A 40 -16.01 17.57 7.75
N HIS A 41 -15.42 16.39 7.70
CA HIS A 41 -13.99 16.16 7.58
C HIS A 41 -13.50 16.01 6.12
N GLN A 42 -14.44 15.86 5.17
CA GLN A 42 -14.10 15.65 3.75
C GLN A 42 -13.75 16.93 2.99
N ARG A 43 -13.80 18.09 3.63
CA ARG A 43 -13.43 19.35 3.00
C ARG A 43 -11.92 19.60 3.16
N PRO A 44 -11.13 19.47 2.10
CA PRO A 44 -9.65 19.45 2.19
C PRO A 44 -9.04 20.74 2.77
N TRP A 45 -9.73 21.86 2.68
CA TRP A 45 -9.25 23.18 3.13
C TRP A 45 -9.80 23.61 4.51
N VAL A 46 -10.61 22.80 5.17
CA VAL A 46 -11.15 23.14 6.48
C VAL A 46 -10.25 22.55 7.56
N ASN A 47 -9.50 23.42 8.23
CA ASN A 47 -8.73 23.05 9.42
C ASN A 47 -9.69 22.92 10.64
N THR A 48 -10.30 21.78 10.80
CA THR A 48 -11.02 21.45 12.02
C THR A 48 -10.05 20.91 13.08
N PRO A 49 -10.40 21.04 14.38
CA PRO A 49 -9.60 20.42 15.44
C PRO A 49 -9.38 18.91 15.23
N GLN A 50 -10.39 18.20 14.72
CA GLN A 50 -10.33 16.79 14.42
C GLN A 50 -9.34 16.50 13.28
N ARG A 51 -9.36 17.31 12.23
CA ARG A 51 -8.43 17.18 11.12
C ARG A 51 -6.97 17.44 11.55
N LEU A 52 -6.77 18.46 12.37
CA LEU A 52 -5.44 18.74 12.93
C LEU A 52 -4.94 17.62 13.84
N ALA A 53 -5.84 16.97 14.58
CA ALA A 53 -5.54 15.80 15.38
C ALA A 53 -5.23 14.56 14.54
N CYS A 54 -5.84 14.46 13.35
CA CYS A 54 -5.65 13.34 12.41
C CYS A 54 -4.37 13.45 11.57
N GLY A 55 -3.68 14.58 11.58
CA GLY A 55 -2.45 14.81 10.85
C GLY A 55 -2.54 15.97 9.85
N ASN A 56 -1.40 16.36 9.32
CA ASN A 56 -1.25 17.62 8.60
C ASN A 56 -1.22 17.49 7.07
N PHE A 57 -1.24 16.29 6.52
CA PHE A 57 -0.96 16.09 5.10
C PHE A 57 -2.11 15.39 4.37
N GLY A 58 -3.31 15.95 4.42
CA GLY A 58 -4.41 15.45 3.62
C GLY A 58 -4.86 14.04 4.00
N ASP A 59 -4.93 13.73 5.30
CA ASP A 59 -5.33 12.39 5.77
C ASP A 59 -6.66 11.90 5.21
N LEU A 60 -7.51 12.82 4.79
CA LEU A 60 -8.78 12.53 4.12
C LEU A 60 -8.61 12.21 2.63
N GLU A 61 -7.43 12.44 2.07
CA GLU A 61 -7.16 12.35 0.63
C GLU A 61 -6.21 11.22 0.26
N TYR A 62 -5.79 10.43 1.23
CA TYR A 62 -4.91 9.30 0.94
C TYR A 62 -5.60 8.28 0.07
N ARG A 63 -4.85 7.76 -0.88
CA ARG A 63 -5.31 6.70 -1.79
C ARG A 63 -4.24 5.65 -1.92
N ASP A 64 -4.68 4.42 -1.85
CA ASP A 64 -3.93 3.29 -2.35
C ASP A 64 -4.33 3.05 -3.81
N TYR A 65 -3.52 2.36 -4.57
CA TYR A 65 -3.77 2.16 -5.99
C TYR A 65 -3.59 0.71 -6.39
N LEU A 66 -4.49 0.25 -7.24
CA LEU A 66 -4.34 -1.01 -7.96
C LEU A 66 -4.15 -0.72 -9.45
N ILE A 67 -3.04 -1.17 -9.99
CA ILE A 67 -2.73 -1.10 -11.42
C ILE A 67 -2.97 -2.48 -12.00
N THR A 68 -3.81 -2.58 -13.02
CA THR A 68 -4.03 -3.81 -13.78
C THR A 68 -3.47 -3.62 -15.18
N THR A 69 -2.47 -4.42 -15.52
CA THR A 69 -1.86 -4.40 -16.86
C THR A 69 -2.77 -5.09 -17.90
N PRO A 70 -2.54 -4.92 -19.23
CA PRO A 70 -3.30 -5.62 -20.26
C PRO A 70 -3.24 -7.14 -20.14
N GLY A 71 -2.14 -7.68 -19.63
CA GLY A 71 -1.98 -9.11 -19.37
C GLY A 71 -2.65 -9.61 -18.09
N GLY A 72 -3.39 -8.73 -17.39
CA GLY A 72 -4.09 -9.09 -16.16
C GLY A 72 -3.24 -9.06 -14.90
N LEU A 73 -1.94 -8.73 -14.98
CA LEU A 73 -1.07 -8.59 -13.82
C LEU A 73 -1.56 -7.43 -12.94
N LYS A 74 -1.72 -7.69 -11.66
CA LYS A 74 -2.19 -6.73 -10.67
C LYS A 74 -1.04 -6.27 -9.78
N ILE A 75 -0.77 -4.98 -9.81
CA ILE A 75 0.27 -4.34 -9.01
C ILE A 75 -0.42 -3.38 -8.04
N MET A 76 -0.21 -3.56 -6.76
CA MET A 76 -0.81 -2.74 -5.71
C MET A 76 0.24 -1.83 -5.07
N PHE A 77 -0.06 -0.54 -5.01
CA PHE A 77 0.64 0.42 -4.15
C PHE A 77 -0.17 0.63 -2.89
N TRP A 78 0.43 0.35 -1.75
CA TRP A 78 -0.27 0.29 -0.48
C TRP A 78 0.46 1.04 0.63
N GLY A 79 -0.16 2.12 1.08
CA GLY A 79 0.31 2.93 2.20
C GLY A 79 -0.50 2.75 3.49
N SER A 80 -1.61 2.02 3.42
CA SER A 80 -2.51 1.81 4.56
C SER A 80 -2.02 0.73 5.53
N ASN A 81 -2.52 0.79 6.77
CA ASN A 81 -2.22 -0.18 7.81
C ASN A 81 -2.92 -1.54 7.57
N ALA A 82 -2.42 -2.58 8.24
CA ALA A 82 -3.00 -3.92 8.23
C ALA A 82 -4.23 -4.06 9.17
N THR A 83 -5.21 -3.16 9.05
CA THR A 83 -6.46 -3.31 9.79
C THR A 83 -7.34 -4.42 9.18
N PRO A 84 -8.27 -5.01 9.93
CA PRO A 84 -9.18 -6.04 9.41
C PRO A 84 -9.92 -5.59 8.14
N GLU A 85 -10.35 -4.32 8.09
CA GLU A 85 -10.98 -3.71 6.90
C GLU A 85 -10.02 -3.71 5.71
N GLN A 86 -8.81 -3.22 5.90
CA GLN A 86 -7.80 -3.13 4.86
C GLN A 86 -7.36 -4.52 4.37
N LEU A 87 -7.19 -5.47 5.26
CA LEU A 87 -6.95 -6.87 4.88
C LEU A 87 -8.11 -7.46 4.07
N GLY A 88 -9.36 -7.06 4.36
CA GLY A 88 -10.54 -7.41 3.57
C GLY A 88 -10.44 -6.93 2.13
N ILE A 89 -10.05 -5.67 1.93
CA ILE A 89 -9.86 -5.06 0.60
C ILE A 89 -8.75 -5.81 -0.17
N ILE A 90 -7.61 -6.05 0.46
CA ILE A 90 -6.49 -6.78 -0.18
C ILE A 90 -6.93 -8.19 -0.60
N ARG A 91 -7.68 -8.88 0.23
CA ARG A 91 -8.21 -10.22 -0.05
C ARG A 91 -9.12 -10.26 -1.29
N GLU A 92 -9.93 -9.23 -1.48
CA GLU A 92 -10.79 -9.10 -2.65
C GLU A 92 -10.00 -8.79 -3.93
N LEU A 93 -9.00 -7.92 -3.81
CA LEU A 93 -8.22 -7.45 -4.96
C LEU A 93 -7.28 -8.51 -5.51
N LYS A 94 -6.70 -9.35 -4.64
CA LYS A 94 -5.72 -10.40 -4.98
C LYS A 94 -4.59 -9.87 -5.88
N PRO A 95 -3.77 -8.95 -5.39
CA PRO A 95 -2.64 -8.43 -6.17
C PRO A 95 -1.56 -9.49 -6.36
N ASP A 96 -0.93 -9.51 -7.53
CA ASP A 96 0.24 -10.36 -7.79
C ASP A 96 1.51 -9.76 -7.18
N ILE A 97 1.64 -8.45 -7.30
CA ILE A 97 2.76 -7.67 -6.76
C ILE A 97 2.20 -6.64 -5.80
N ALA A 98 2.80 -6.51 -4.63
CA ALA A 98 2.43 -5.50 -3.66
C ALA A 98 3.66 -4.66 -3.27
N ILE A 99 3.56 -3.36 -3.50
CA ILE A 99 4.53 -2.35 -3.08
C ILE A 99 3.95 -1.71 -1.82
N MET A 100 4.49 -2.06 -0.67
CA MET A 100 3.89 -1.74 0.62
C MET A 100 4.75 -0.81 1.47
N GLN A 101 4.13 0.15 2.11
CA GLN A 101 4.81 1.05 3.02
C GLN A 101 5.40 0.27 4.21
N PHE A 102 6.70 0.48 4.45
CA PHE A 102 7.45 -0.22 5.48
C PHE A 102 7.54 0.55 6.81
N THR A 103 7.55 1.86 6.76
CA THR A 103 7.97 2.72 7.87
C THR A 103 7.22 2.50 9.18
N LYS A 104 5.91 2.24 9.11
CA LYS A 104 5.04 2.10 10.29
C LYS A 104 4.40 0.73 10.41
N GLN A 105 4.75 -0.19 9.55
CA GLN A 105 4.28 -1.57 9.56
C GLN A 105 5.30 -2.45 10.25
N THR A 106 4.84 -3.47 10.95
CA THR A 106 5.74 -4.53 11.41
C THR A 106 5.99 -5.54 10.27
N PRO A 107 7.04 -6.34 10.34
CA PRO A 107 7.23 -7.45 9.40
C PRO A 107 6.02 -8.40 9.35
N GLU A 108 5.37 -8.60 10.49
CA GLU A 108 4.15 -9.42 10.60
C GLU A 108 2.95 -8.78 9.89
N ASP A 109 2.80 -7.44 9.97
CA ASP A 109 1.76 -6.71 9.25
C ASP A 109 1.93 -6.86 7.74
N LEU A 110 3.16 -6.70 7.25
CA LEU A 110 3.49 -6.88 5.83
C LEU A 110 3.21 -8.31 5.38
N ALA A 111 3.61 -9.29 6.18
CA ALA A 111 3.34 -10.69 5.89
C ALA A 111 1.83 -11.02 5.93
N ALA A 112 1.07 -10.43 6.86
CA ALA A 112 -0.37 -10.61 6.93
C ALA A 112 -1.09 -9.99 5.72
N MET A 113 -0.63 -8.84 5.24
CA MET A 113 -1.15 -8.22 4.02
C MET A 113 -0.83 -9.05 2.79
N ALA A 114 0.41 -9.56 2.68
CA ALA A 114 0.80 -10.46 1.59
C ALA A 114 -0.03 -11.75 1.59
N GLU A 115 -0.26 -12.33 2.76
CA GLU A 115 -1.11 -13.52 2.94
C GLU A 115 -2.56 -13.24 2.53
N ALA A 116 -3.13 -12.12 2.99
CA ALA A 116 -4.51 -11.76 2.65
C ALA A 116 -4.73 -11.67 1.14
N GLY A 117 -3.76 -11.16 0.38
CA GLY A 117 -3.83 -11.03 -1.07
C GLY A 117 -3.35 -12.25 -1.86
N GLY A 118 -2.65 -13.18 -1.24
CA GLY A 118 -1.91 -14.22 -1.96
C GLY A 118 -0.80 -13.66 -2.84
N VAL A 119 -0.10 -12.64 -2.32
CA VAL A 119 0.91 -11.86 -3.05
C VAL A 119 2.09 -12.73 -3.44
N LYS A 120 2.50 -12.67 -4.70
CA LYS A 120 3.67 -13.41 -5.21
C LYS A 120 4.98 -12.65 -5.03
N VAL A 121 4.91 -11.32 -5.12
CA VAL A 121 6.07 -10.45 -4.94
C VAL A 121 5.71 -9.30 -4.01
N LEU A 122 6.42 -9.22 -2.89
CA LEU A 122 6.30 -8.14 -1.91
C LEU A 122 7.53 -7.22 -2.02
N ILE A 123 7.29 -5.93 -2.20
CA ILE A 123 8.32 -4.90 -2.30
C ILE A 123 8.06 -3.86 -1.20
N PRO A 124 8.79 -3.91 -0.08
CA PRO A 124 8.72 -2.85 0.92
C PRO A 124 9.28 -1.54 0.35
N HIS A 125 8.63 -0.42 0.67
CA HIS A 125 9.10 0.91 0.26
C HIS A 125 9.02 1.92 1.41
N HIS A 126 9.49 3.14 1.20
CA HIS A 126 9.49 4.23 2.16
C HIS A 126 10.41 3.96 3.37
N MET A 127 11.62 3.51 3.08
CA MET A 127 12.63 3.16 4.09
C MET A 127 13.60 4.30 4.38
N ASP A 128 13.83 5.15 3.40
CA ASP A 128 14.99 6.04 3.29
C ASP A 128 14.91 7.35 4.09
N LEU A 129 13.71 7.81 4.44
CA LEU A 129 13.52 9.11 5.09
C LEU A 129 13.14 9.04 6.56
N ALA A 130 12.69 7.88 7.02
CA ALA A 130 12.09 7.78 8.34
C ALA A 130 12.85 6.87 9.31
N MET A 131 13.87 6.17 8.85
CA MET A 131 14.60 5.21 9.66
C MET A 131 16.09 5.23 9.32
N SER A 132 16.95 5.17 10.35
CA SER A 132 18.37 4.89 10.17
C SER A 132 18.60 3.45 9.70
N GLU A 133 19.74 3.17 9.09
CA GLU A 133 20.09 1.82 8.65
C GLU A 133 20.01 0.79 9.77
N ASP A 134 20.47 1.14 10.96
CA ASP A 134 20.42 0.30 12.15
C ASP A 134 19.01 -0.11 12.56
N MET A 135 18.02 0.69 12.18
CA MET A 135 16.61 0.42 12.49
C MET A 135 15.91 -0.37 11.41
N TYR A 136 16.17 -0.09 10.15
CA TYR A 136 15.41 -0.73 9.09
C TYR A 136 16.02 -2.07 8.61
N LEU A 137 17.35 -2.23 8.61
CA LEU A 137 17.98 -3.46 8.14
C LEU A 137 17.49 -4.72 8.88
N PRO A 138 17.48 -4.77 10.22
CA PRO A 138 16.97 -5.94 10.92
C PRO A 138 15.50 -6.25 10.60
N ARG A 139 14.68 -5.20 10.45
CA ARG A 139 13.26 -5.37 10.09
C ARG A 139 13.08 -5.85 8.65
N MET A 140 13.95 -5.45 7.74
CA MET A 140 13.94 -5.96 6.37
C MET A 140 14.28 -7.44 6.32
N GLU A 141 15.34 -7.87 7.02
CA GLU A 141 15.70 -9.28 7.14
C GLU A 141 14.57 -10.13 7.74
N GLU A 142 13.86 -9.57 8.71
CA GLU A 142 12.69 -10.22 9.29
C GLU A 142 11.54 -10.30 8.31
N THR A 143 11.28 -9.25 7.53
CA THR A 143 10.25 -9.22 6.47
C THR A 143 10.56 -10.26 5.39
N GLU A 144 11.83 -10.38 4.98
CA GLU A 144 12.29 -11.39 4.02
C GLU A 144 12.06 -12.83 4.50
N ARG A 145 12.08 -13.05 5.81
CA ARG A 145 11.76 -14.35 6.41
C ARG A 145 10.26 -14.55 6.60
N ALA A 146 9.56 -13.54 7.09
CA ALA A 146 8.13 -13.64 7.44
C ALA A 146 7.23 -13.77 6.20
N GLY A 147 7.52 -13.09 5.11
CA GLY A 147 6.75 -13.14 3.88
C GLY A 147 6.62 -14.56 3.31
N PRO A 148 7.72 -15.22 2.94
CA PRO A 148 7.68 -16.60 2.44
C PRO A 148 7.18 -17.63 3.46
N ALA A 149 7.39 -17.39 4.75
CA ALA A 149 6.89 -18.28 5.80
C ALA A 149 5.35 -18.31 5.86
N ARG A 150 4.71 -17.16 5.62
CA ARG A 150 3.23 -17.06 5.59
C ARG A 150 2.64 -17.36 4.23
N VAL A 151 3.35 -16.96 3.17
CA VAL A 151 2.86 -17.13 1.78
C VAL A 151 3.89 -17.96 1.02
N PRO A 152 3.73 -19.28 0.97
CA PRO A 152 4.62 -20.13 0.17
C PRO A 152 4.67 -19.67 -1.27
N GLY A 153 5.89 -19.43 -1.78
CA GLY A 153 6.12 -18.90 -3.11
C GLY A 153 6.12 -17.36 -3.21
N CYS A 154 5.89 -16.64 -2.12
CA CYS A 154 6.10 -15.20 -2.09
C CYS A 154 7.60 -14.88 -2.07
N THR A 155 8.01 -13.97 -2.94
CA THR A 155 9.36 -13.40 -2.95
C THR A 155 9.32 -12.00 -2.37
N VAL A 156 10.14 -11.72 -1.37
CA VAL A 156 10.35 -10.37 -0.87
C VAL A 156 11.55 -9.77 -1.59
N ILE A 157 11.37 -8.62 -2.20
CA ILE A 157 12.44 -7.88 -2.88
C ILE A 157 12.76 -6.63 -2.07
N THR A 158 13.92 -6.59 -1.46
CA THR A 158 14.47 -5.39 -0.82
C THR A 158 15.12 -4.51 -1.89
N PRO A 159 14.52 -3.36 -2.24
CA PRO A 159 15.08 -2.53 -3.30
C PRO A 159 16.36 -1.83 -2.81
N GLU A 160 17.43 -1.99 -3.54
CA GLU A 160 18.66 -1.24 -3.35
C GLU A 160 18.53 0.14 -4.01
N ARG A 161 19.04 1.16 -3.34
CA ARG A 161 19.01 2.53 -3.85
C ARG A 161 19.75 2.65 -5.18
N LEU A 162 19.14 3.31 -6.15
CA LEU A 162 19.67 3.55 -7.49
C LEU A 162 19.89 2.28 -8.33
N LYS A 163 19.32 1.16 -7.95
CA LYS A 163 19.38 -0.08 -8.70
C LYS A 163 18.08 -0.30 -9.48
N TRP A 164 18.21 -0.69 -10.73
CA TRP A 164 17.10 -1.11 -11.57
C TRP A 164 16.86 -2.60 -11.43
N TYR A 165 15.60 -2.98 -11.32
CA TYR A 165 15.17 -4.37 -11.25
C TYR A 165 14.32 -4.71 -12.46
N HIS A 166 14.62 -5.82 -13.11
CA HIS A 166 13.81 -6.39 -14.17
C HIS A 166 13.13 -7.64 -13.63
N MET A 167 11.80 -7.65 -13.65
CA MET A 167 11.03 -8.80 -13.19
C MET A 167 10.35 -9.46 -14.38
N GLY A 168 10.54 -10.77 -14.52
CA GLY A 168 9.78 -11.62 -15.44
C GLY A 168 8.84 -12.48 -14.62
N LEU A 169 7.54 -12.42 -14.90
CA LEU A 169 6.56 -13.33 -14.31
C LEU A 169 6.21 -14.38 -15.35
N SER A 170 6.57 -15.63 -15.06
CA SER A 170 6.17 -16.77 -15.87
C SER A 170 5.00 -17.48 -15.17
N VAL A 171 3.87 -17.60 -15.86
CA VAL A 171 2.77 -18.43 -15.40
C VAL A 171 2.94 -19.80 -16.04
N TRP A 172 3.21 -20.79 -15.23
CA TRP A 172 3.19 -22.19 -15.67
C TRP A 172 1.78 -22.71 -15.41
N ALA A 173 1.14 -23.16 -16.46
CA ALA A 173 -0.15 -23.85 -16.39
C ALA A 173 0.07 -25.32 -16.03
#